data_2ad4f479374b8e0f61eb6a0c6c1f32fa
#
_entry.id   2ad4f479374b8e0f61eb6a0c6c1f32fa
#
_cell.length_a   1.000
_cell.length_b   1.000
_cell.length_c   1.000
_cell.angle_alpha   90.00
_cell.angle_beta   90.00
_cell.angle_gamma   90.00
#
_symmetry.space_group_name_H-M   'P 1'
#
loop_
_entity.id
_entity.type
_entity.pdbx_description
1 polymer ?
#
loop_
_entity_poly.entity_id
_entity_poly.type
_entity_poly.pdbx_seq_one_letter_code
_entity_poly.pdbx_strand_id
1 'polypeptide(L)'
;MDHFGTVGKALSLLFTLGIYHTGYLEQWMKQMLEPKGIRTFGDISETGRRLFLTVSDLTRRRLLVLPGDAPELGMEPEEFPVALAVRMSSSIPVFFEPVRMRDGQGETHILVDGGLLSNYPVWVLDDGVTRRPYPTFGFQFRGGSPSGRAGCTGRPGLAEYLKSIMSTCIDVIDNNYAAAGDDARTIWISPVIGEGKAARTIGSTDFGITQAESQALFDNGRQAAETFLKTWDFADWERRYRSKINFGKR
;
A
#
# COMPACT_ATOMS: atom_id res chain seq x y z
N MET A 1 -10.33 10.85 18.20
CA MET A 1 -11.51 11.72 18.09
C MET A 1 -12.69 10.90 17.60
N ASP A 2 -13.26 10.09 18.47
CA ASP A 2 -14.31 9.13 18.11
C ASP A 2 -15.60 9.52 18.81
N HIS A 3 -16.30 10.51 18.23
CA HIS A 3 -17.63 10.93 18.73
C HIS A 3 -18.80 10.11 18.16
N PHE A 4 -18.51 9.09 17.34
CA PHE A 4 -19.55 8.21 16.80
C PHE A 4 -19.52 6.87 17.51
N GLY A 5 -20.53 6.62 18.37
CA GLY A 5 -20.79 5.30 18.92
C GLY A 5 -21.04 4.27 17.80
N THR A 6 -21.18 3.00 18.15
CA THR A 6 -21.33 1.87 17.21
C THR A 6 -22.39 2.11 16.12
N VAL A 7 -23.48 2.81 16.47
CA VAL A 7 -24.56 3.18 15.53
C VAL A 7 -24.08 4.18 14.48
N GLY A 8 -23.29 5.19 14.88
CA GLY A 8 -22.74 6.17 13.94
C GLY A 8 -21.76 5.57 12.96
N LYS A 9 -20.92 4.62 13.40
CA LYS A 9 -20.00 3.89 12.51
C LYS A 9 -20.75 3.00 11.49
N ALA A 10 -21.84 2.37 11.92
CA ALA A 10 -22.69 1.60 11.02
C ALA A 10 -23.41 2.46 9.98
N LEU A 11 -23.93 3.62 10.38
CA LEU A 11 -24.54 4.58 9.46
C LEU A 11 -23.51 5.16 8.49
N SER A 12 -22.33 5.55 8.95
CA SER A 12 -21.25 6.01 8.10
C SER A 12 -20.90 4.95 7.03
N LEU A 13 -20.72 3.69 7.42
CA LEU A 13 -20.43 2.61 6.48
C LEU A 13 -21.53 2.43 5.41
N LEU A 14 -22.80 2.60 5.77
CA LEU A 14 -23.91 2.47 4.84
C LEU A 14 -24.01 3.64 3.84
N PHE A 15 -23.67 4.85 4.24
CA PHE A 15 -23.84 6.04 3.40
C PHE A 15 -22.57 6.47 2.68
N THR A 16 -21.40 6.32 3.34
CA THR A 16 -20.11 6.79 2.79
C THR A 16 -19.18 5.66 2.36
N LEU A 17 -19.55 4.40 2.61
CA LEU A 17 -18.78 3.18 2.33
C LEU A 17 -17.48 3.06 3.12
N GLY A 18 -17.32 3.85 4.19
CA GLY A 18 -16.15 3.83 5.08
C GLY A 18 -16.49 4.34 6.48
N ILE A 19 -15.69 3.92 7.46
CA ILE A 19 -15.86 4.31 8.86
C ILE A 19 -15.21 5.68 9.13
N TYR A 20 -14.10 5.97 8.42
CA TYR A 20 -13.27 7.16 8.65
C TYR A 20 -13.08 7.95 7.36
N HIS A 21 -13.06 9.28 7.50
CA HIS A 21 -12.74 10.20 6.42
C HIS A 21 -11.24 10.32 6.18
N THR A 22 -10.81 10.24 4.93
CA THR A 22 -9.40 10.39 4.53
C THR A 22 -9.00 11.80 4.12
N GLY A 23 -9.93 12.77 4.16
CA GLY A 23 -9.65 14.17 3.81
C GLY A 23 -8.54 14.80 4.66
N TYR A 24 -8.45 14.42 5.95
CA TYR A 24 -7.37 14.88 6.83
C TYR A 24 -5.99 14.41 6.34
N LEU A 25 -5.87 13.16 5.87
CA LEU A 25 -4.61 12.63 5.33
C LEU A 25 -4.16 13.44 4.11
N GLU A 26 -5.06 13.76 3.21
CA GLU A 26 -4.76 14.60 2.04
C GLU A 26 -4.26 15.99 2.43
N GLN A 27 -4.94 16.65 3.38
CA GLN A 27 -4.54 17.97 3.87
C GLN A 27 -3.18 17.93 4.57
N TRP A 28 -2.97 16.93 5.43
CA TRP A 28 -1.71 16.74 6.11
C TRP A 28 -0.56 16.48 5.11
N MET A 29 -0.80 15.66 4.10
CA MET A 29 0.19 15.41 3.05
C MET A 29 0.52 16.67 2.25
N LYS A 30 -0.49 17.50 1.90
CA LYS A 30 -0.26 18.81 1.28
C LYS A 30 0.64 19.70 2.13
N GLN A 31 0.38 19.80 3.42
CA GLN A 31 1.20 20.59 4.36
C GLN A 31 2.64 20.09 4.47
N MET A 32 2.87 18.76 4.37
CA MET A 32 4.20 18.17 4.42
C MET A 32 5.00 18.35 3.11
N LEU A 33 4.32 18.38 1.98
CA LEU A 33 4.94 18.46 0.66
C LEU A 33 5.15 19.91 0.19
N GLU A 34 4.23 20.82 0.52
CA GLU A 34 4.27 22.20 0.06
C GLU A 34 5.55 22.98 0.41
N PRO A 35 6.13 22.85 1.64
CA PRO A 35 7.42 23.46 1.97
C PRO A 35 8.60 22.93 1.14
N LYS A 36 8.42 21.78 0.49
CA LYS A 36 9.41 21.14 -0.39
C LYS A 36 9.19 21.49 -1.86
N GLY A 37 8.21 22.34 -2.17
CA GLY A 37 7.82 22.71 -3.53
C GLY A 37 7.12 21.60 -4.30
N ILE A 38 6.60 20.56 -3.62
CA ILE A 38 5.97 19.41 -4.26
C ILE A 38 4.45 19.51 -4.09
N ARG A 39 3.72 19.54 -5.20
CA ARG A 39 2.26 19.48 -5.27
C ARG A 39 1.79 18.36 -6.18
N THR A 40 2.47 18.19 -7.32
CA THR A 40 2.11 17.27 -8.39
C THR A 40 3.21 16.25 -8.67
N PHE A 41 2.92 15.26 -9.49
CA PHE A 41 3.94 14.30 -9.94
C PHE A 41 4.98 14.98 -10.85
N GLY A 42 4.60 16.03 -11.57
CA GLY A 42 5.53 16.85 -12.36
C GLY A 42 6.62 17.46 -11.49
N ASP A 43 6.26 18.05 -10.34
CA ASP A 43 7.23 18.61 -9.39
C ASP A 43 8.26 17.56 -8.92
N ILE A 44 7.84 16.31 -8.74
CA ILE A 44 8.75 15.23 -8.37
C ILE A 44 9.68 14.89 -9.54
N SER A 45 9.13 14.82 -10.76
CA SER A 45 9.90 14.51 -11.97
C SER A 45 10.99 15.54 -12.24
N GLU A 46 10.74 16.83 -11.99
CA GLU A 46 11.73 17.90 -12.07
C GLU A 46 12.93 17.69 -11.15
N THR A 47 12.77 16.95 -10.05
CA THR A 47 13.90 16.58 -9.17
C THR A 47 14.75 15.44 -9.70
N GLY A 48 14.44 14.88 -10.88
CA GLY A 48 15.07 13.69 -11.45
C GLY A 48 14.65 12.38 -10.75
N ARG A 49 13.62 12.41 -9.89
CA ARG A 49 13.07 11.25 -9.20
C ARG A 49 11.74 10.83 -9.82
N ARG A 50 11.32 9.60 -9.54
CA ARG A 50 10.01 9.11 -9.93
C ARG A 50 9.28 8.53 -8.72
N LEU A 51 8.00 8.80 -8.63
CA LEU A 51 7.10 8.22 -7.66
C LEU A 51 6.02 7.45 -8.43
N PHE A 52 5.67 6.26 -7.96
CA PHE A 52 4.52 5.51 -8.43
C PHE A 52 3.64 5.15 -7.25
N LEU A 53 2.34 5.26 -7.42
CA LEU A 53 1.35 4.87 -6.43
C LEU A 53 0.30 3.98 -7.11
N THR A 54 -0.03 2.86 -6.48
CA THR A 54 -1.08 1.97 -6.95
C THR A 54 -2.42 2.34 -6.34
N VAL A 55 -3.47 2.28 -7.16
CA VAL A 55 -4.85 2.56 -6.77
C VAL A 55 -5.75 1.50 -7.40
N SER A 56 -6.69 0.96 -6.65
CA SER A 56 -7.68 0.01 -7.16
C SER A 56 -8.95 0.76 -7.58
N ASP A 57 -9.29 0.69 -8.85
CA ASP A 57 -10.55 1.21 -9.40
C ASP A 57 -11.62 0.12 -9.35
N LEU A 58 -12.59 0.28 -8.44
CA LEU A 58 -13.69 -0.68 -8.28
C LEU A 58 -14.73 -0.57 -9.39
N THR A 59 -14.83 0.58 -10.03
CA THR A 59 -15.78 0.81 -11.15
C THR A 59 -15.36 0.02 -12.37
N ARG A 60 -14.07 0.10 -12.74
CA ARG A 60 -13.52 -0.63 -13.89
C ARG A 60 -12.84 -1.96 -13.51
N ARG A 61 -12.79 -2.29 -12.22
CA ARG A 61 -12.21 -3.54 -11.67
C ARG A 61 -10.76 -3.76 -12.10
N ARG A 62 -9.94 -2.71 -11.99
CA ARG A 62 -8.56 -2.74 -12.43
C ARG A 62 -7.63 -1.99 -11.48
N LEU A 63 -6.37 -2.33 -11.55
CA LEU A 63 -5.30 -1.59 -10.90
C LEU A 63 -4.90 -0.40 -11.77
N LEU A 64 -4.76 0.76 -11.17
CA LEU A 64 -4.15 1.94 -11.77
C LEU A 64 -2.78 2.18 -11.14
N VAL A 65 -1.82 2.57 -11.97
CA VAL A 65 -0.46 2.96 -11.56
C VAL A 65 -0.28 4.45 -11.86
N LEU A 66 -0.44 5.27 -10.85
CA LEU A 66 -0.23 6.71 -10.98
C LEU A 66 1.25 7.07 -10.97
N PRO A 67 1.68 8.08 -11.76
CA PRO A 67 0.83 8.96 -12.57
C PRO A 67 0.46 8.41 -13.96
N GLY A 68 1.05 7.31 -14.43
CA GLY A 68 0.88 6.82 -15.80
C GLY A 68 -0.58 6.64 -16.25
N ASP A 69 -1.44 6.15 -15.34
CA ASP A 69 -2.87 5.92 -15.63
C ASP A 69 -3.78 7.12 -15.25
N ALA A 70 -3.22 8.29 -14.92
CA ALA A 70 -3.99 9.50 -14.62
C ALA A 70 -4.95 9.95 -15.74
N PRO A 71 -4.63 9.77 -17.04
CA PRO A 71 -5.55 10.10 -18.13
C PRO A 71 -6.89 9.35 -18.05
N GLU A 72 -6.92 8.18 -17.47
CA GLU A 72 -8.17 7.42 -17.27
C GLU A 72 -9.09 8.04 -16.22
N LEU A 73 -8.52 8.90 -15.38
CA LEU A 73 -9.24 9.70 -14.39
C LEU A 73 -9.47 11.15 -14.85
N GLY A 74 -9.20 11.44 -16.15
CA GLY A 74 -9.41 12.74 -16.76
C GLY A 74 -8.38 13.80 -16.38
N MET A 75 -7.16 13.40 -15.98
CA MET A 75 -6.09 14.33 -15.62
C MET A 75 -4.78 13.97 -16.33
N GLU A 76 -3.96 14.99 -16.61
CA GLU A 76 -2.61 14.77 -17.13
C GLU A 76 -1.68 14.21 -16.03
N PRO A 77 -0.76 13.28 -16.38
CA PRO A 77 0.13 12.65 -15.41
C PRO A 77 0.93 13.63 -14.55
N GLU A 78 1.50 14.64 -15.17
CA GLU A 78 2.34 15.65 -14.52
C GLU A 78 1.53 16.58 -13.59
N GLU A 79 0.26 16.81 -13.91
CA GLU A 79 -0.62 17.69 -13.14
C GLU A 79 -1.33 16.97 -11.98
N PHE A 80 -1.23 15.62 -11.93
CA PHE A 80 -1.93 14.85 -10.92
C PHE A 80 -1.39 15.15 -9.51
N PRO A 81 -2.27 15.53 -8.52
CA PRO A 81 -1.82 15.90 -7.19
C PRO A 81 -1.31 14.69 -6.40
N VAL A 82 -0.07 14.76 -5.90
CA VAL A 82 0.54 13.68 -5.10
C VAL A 82 -0.27 13.37 -3.84
N ALA A 83 -0.73 14.40 -3.14
CA ALA A 83 -1.51 14.23 -1.90
C ALA A 83 -2.84 13.49 -2.14
N LEU A 84 -3.50 13.75 -3.27
CA LEU A 84 -4.71 13.03 -3.68
C LEU A 84 -4.40 11.57 -4.02
N ALA A 85 -3.33 11.32 -4.76
CA ALA A 85 -2.90 9.97 -5.08
C ALA A 85 -2.56 9.15 -3.81
N VAL A 86 -1.87 9.76 -2.84
CA VAL A 86 -1.60 9.13 -1.53
C VAL A 86 -2.90 8.81 -0.80
N ARG A 87 -3.86 9.74 -0.78
CA ARG A 87 -5.17 9.51 -0.20
C ARG A 87 -5.87 8.32 -0.84
N MET A 88 -5.90 8.24 -2.18
CA MET A 88 -6.48 7.11 -2.91
C MET A 88 -5.80 5.80 -2.55
N SER A 89 -4.46 5.78 -2.65
CA SER A 89 -3.62 4.60 -2.39
C SER A 89 -3.68 4.08 -0.96
N SER A 90 -4.14 4.91 -0.02
CA SER A 90 -4.26 4.57 1.42
C SER A 90 -5.72 4.40 1.87
N SER A 91 -6.69 4.46 0.95
CA SER A 91 -8.11 4.34 1.28
C SER A 91 -8.52 2.87 1.37
N ILE A 92 -8.09 2.20 2.46
CA ILE A 92 -8.41 0.79 2.74
C ILE A 92 -9.95 0.64 2.82
N PRO A 93 -10.55 -0.23 1.96
CA PRO A 93 -12.00 -0.42 1.93
C PRO A 93 -12.57 -0.80 3.30
N VAL A 94 -13.80 -0.36 3.58
CA VAL A 94 -14.50 -0.54 4.87
C VAL A 94 -13.96 0.36 5.99
N PHE A 95 -12.64 0.55 6.08
CA PHE A 95 -12.04 1.44 7.09
C PHE A 95 -12.19 2.90 6.67
N PHE A 96 -11.80 3.20 5.44
CA PHE A 96 -11.79 4.56 4.92
C PHE A 96 -12.81 4.71 3.79
N GLU A 97 -13.34 5.93 3.69
CA GLU A 97 -14.18 6.30 2.55
C GLU A 97 -13.39 6.21 1.26
N PRO A 98 -13.96 5.58 0.21
CA PRO A 98 -13.36 5.60 -1.11
C PRO A 98 -13.29 7.02 -1.67
N VAL A 99 -12.28 7.28 -2.47
CA VAL A 99 -12.21 8.52 -3.22
C VAL A 99 -13.08 8.37 -4.47
N ARG A 100 -13.97 9.34 -4.71
CA ARG A 100 -14.78 9.41 -5.92
C ARG A 100 -14.21 10.47 -6.83
N MET A 101 -13.91 10.09 -8.06
CA MET A 101 -13.38 10.98 -9.08
C MET A 101 -14.16 10.82 -10.37
N ARG A 102 -14.47 11.93 -11.04
CA ARG A 102 -15.19 11.92 -12.30
C ARG A 102 -14.19 12.11 -13.42
N ASP A 103 -14.22 11.23 -14.41
CA ASP A 103 -13.39 11.36 -15.61
C ASP A 103 -13.95 12.40 -16.61
N GLY A 104 -13.19 12.63 -17.70
CA GLY A 104 -13.59 13.56 -18.77
C GLY A 104 -14.84 13.11 -19.56
N GLN A 105 -15.28 11.86 -19.40
CA GLN A 105 -16.48 11.29 -20.05
C GLN A 105 -17.71 11.35 -19.13
N GLY A 106 -17.51 11.78 -17.87
CA GLY A 106 -18.57 11.90 -16.89
C GLY A 106 -18.82 10.62 -16.08
N GLU A 107 -18.03 9.57 -16.26
CA GLU A 107 -18.07 8.38 -15.41
C GLU A 107 -17.49 8.68 -14.02
N THR A 108 -18.10 8.14 -12.99
CA THR A 108 -17.60 8.28 -11.61
C THR A 108 -16.85 7.03 -11.20
N HIS A 109 -15.56 7.16 -10.97
CA HIS A 109 -14.69 6.10 -10.46
C HIS A 109 -14.75 6.04 -8.93
N ILE A 110 -14.82 4.83 -8.40
CA ILE A 110 -14.71 4.52 -6.97
C ILE A 110 -13.31 3.96 -6.73
N LEU A 111 -12.45 4.77 -6.12
CA LEU A 111 -11.03 4.53 -5.98
C LEU A 111 -10.69 4.20 -4.53
N VAL A 112 -9.97 3.10 -4.35
CA VAL A 112 -9.58 2.57 -3.04
C VAL A 112 -8.10 2.17 -3.04
N ASP A 113 -7.61 1.73 -1.89
CA ASP A 113 -6.23 1.29 -1.68
C ASP A 113 -5.76 0.30 -2.76
N GLY A 114 -4.58 0.58 -3.32
CA GLY A 114 -3.96 -0.27 -4.33
C GLY A 114 -3.62 -1.67 -3.83
N GLY A 115 -3.39 -1.82 -2.52
CA GLY A 115 -3.14 -3.10 -1.86
C GLY A 115 -4.26 -4.11 -2.00
N LEU A 116 -5.48 -3.67 -2.37
CA LEU A 116 -6.57 -4.59 -2.69
C LEU A 116 -6.28 -5.46 -3.93
N LEU A 117 -5.57 -4.94 -4.92
CA LEU A 117 -5.24 -5.66 -6.16
C LEU A 117 -3.74 -5.94 -6.32
N SER A 118 -2.87 -5.12 -5.72
CA SER A 118 -1.41 -5.31 -5.75
C SER A 118 -0.77 -4.61 -4.55
N ASN A 119 -0.55 -5.36 -3.48
CA ASN A 119 0.04 -4.83 -2.24
C ASN A 119 1.57 -4.76 -2.29
N TYR A 120 2.19 -5.43 -3.27
CA TYR A 120 3.64 -5.42 -3.47
C TYR A 120 4.01 -5.14 -4.93
N PRO A 121 3.92 -3.87 -5.40
CA PRO A 121 4.07 -3.51 -6.80
C PRO A 121 5.55 -3.30 -7.21
N VAL A 122 6.49 -4.14 -6.78
CA VAL A 122 7.93 -4.02 -7.11
C VAL A 122 8.18 -4.04 -8.62
N TRP A 123 7.31 -4.71 -9.36
CA TRP A 123 7.33 -4.83 -10.81
C TRP A 123 7.13 -3.49 -11.55
N VAL A 124 6.53 -2.49 -10.92
CA VAL A 124 6.32 -1.15 -11.53
C VAL A 124 7.65 -0.49 -11.91
N LEU A 125 8.72 -0.83 -11.20
CA LEU A 125 10.06 -0.33 -11.46
C LEU A 125 10.84 -1.20 -12.45
N ASP A 126 10.30 -2.33 -12.88
CA ASP A 126 10.91 -3.24 -13.87
C ASP A 126 10.34 -2.94 -15.26
N ASP A 127 10.92 -1.97 -15.95
CA ASP A 127 10.43 -1.52 -17.27
C ASP A 127 10.78 -2.46 -18.43
N GLY A 128 11.55 -3.50 -18.20
CA GLY A 128 11.92 -4.53 -19.19
C GLY A 128 12.73 -4.05 -20.39
N VAL A 129 12.78 -2.77 -20.61
CA VAL A 129 13.37 -2.15 -21.79
C VAL A 129 14.79 -1.69 -21.51
N THR A 130 15.10 -1.30 -20.29
CA THR A 130 16.39 -0.71 -19.94
C THR A 130 17.05 -1.45 -18.80
N ARG A 131 18.27 -1.97 -19.04
CA ARG A 131 19.11 -2.50 -17.97
C ARG A 131 19.50 -1.35 -17.04
N ARG A 132 18.94 -1.32 -15.85
CA ARG A 132 19.25 -0.30 -14.85
C ARG A 132 20.60 -0.60 -14.21
N PRO A 133 21.45 0.41 -14.01
CA PRO A 133 22.76 0.24 -13.38
C PRO A 133 22.69 0.08 -11.85
N TYR A 134 21.49 0.13 -11.27
CA TYR A 134 21.25 0.05 -9.83
C TYR A 134 20.11 -0.94 -9.50
N PRO A 135 20.12 -1.52 -8.30
CA PRO A 135 19.08 -2.44 -7.86
C PRO A 135 17.76 -1.74 -7.55
N THR A 136 16.69 -2.52 -7.59
CA THR A 136 15.40 -2.20 -6.99
C THR A 136 15.21 -3.12 -5.78
N PHE A 137 14.96 -2.55 -4.61
CA PHE A 137 14.63 -3.28 -3.40
C PHE A 137 13.16 -3.17 -3.07
N GLY A 138 12.59 -4.26 -2.61
CA GLY A 138 11.27 -4.27 -2.01
C GLY A 138 11.34 -4.40 -0.49
N PHE A 139 10.33 -3.87 0.19
CA PHE A 139 10.15 -4.01 1.62
C PHE A 139 8.76 -4.57 1.87
N GLN A 140 8.68 -5.67 2.62
CA GLN A 140 7.40 -6.30 2.93
C GLN A 140 7.41 -6.89 4.33
N PHE A 141 6.26 -6.87 4.99
CA PHE A 141 6.11 -7.55 6.27
C PHE A 141 5.91 -9.05 6.05
N ARG A 142 6.69 -9.87 6.76
CA ARG A 142 6.58 -11.32 6.75
C ARG A 142 6.75 -11.89 8.15
N GLY A 143 5.98 -12.92 8.43
CA GLY A 143 6.02 -13.52 9.75
C GLY A 143 5.02 -12.84 10.69
N GLY A 144 4.55 -13.57 11.59
CA GLY A 144 3.38 -13.33 12.39
C GLY A 144 2.44 -14.48 12.11
N SER A 145 2.27 -15.32 13.11
CA SER A 145 1.38 -16.48 12.96
C SER A 145 -0.01 -16.00 12.54
N PRO A 146 -0.67 -16.66 11.57
CA PRO A 146 -2.09 -16.45 11.33
C PRO A 146 -2.95 -16.58 12.58
N SER A 147 -2.45 -17.27 13.60
CA SER A 147 -3.07 -17.44 14.91
C SER A 147 -3.13 -16.17 15.78
N GLY A 148 -2.42 -15.11 15.44
CA GLY A 148 -2.53 -13.80 16.12
C GLY A 148 -3.55 -12.86 15.48
N ARG A 149 -3.96 -13.10 14.24
CA ARG A 149 -5.10 -12.42 13.61
C ARG A 149 -6.34 -13.22 13.98
N ALA A 150 -7.12 -12.73 14.93
CA ALA A 150 -8.42 -13.28 15.22
C ALA A 150 -9.26 -13.20 13.94
N GLY A 151 -9.37 -14.32 13.24
CA GLY A 151 -10.32 -14.47 12.15
C GLY A 151 -11.73 -14.25 12.70
N CYS A 152 -12.67 -14.05 11.79
CA CYS A 152 -14.07 -13.91 12.13
C CYS A 152 -14.56 -15.15 12.91
N THR A 153 -14.84 -15.02 14.19
CA THR A 153 -15.30 -16.13 15.04
C THR A 153 -16.71 -15.88 15.56
N GLY A 154 -17.52 -16.90 15.62
CA GLY A 154 -18.88 -16.81 16.14
C GLY A 154 -19.87 -16.11 15.20
N ARG A 155 -20.57 -15.08 15.69
CA ARG A 155 -21.51 -14.24 14.90
C ARG A 155 -20.98 -12.81 14.80
N PRO A 156 -20.13 -12.52 13.82
CA PRO A 156 -19.57 -11.17 13.64
C PRO A 156 -20.65 -10.19 13.20
N GLY A 157 -20.46 -8.92 13.55
CA GLY A 157 -21.22 -7.84 12.92
C GLY A 157 -20.80 -7.62 11.48
N LEU A 158 -21.62 -6.94 10.68
CA LEU A 158 -21.36 -6.70 9.25
C LEU A 158 -19.98 -6.08 9.01
N ALA A 159 -19.60 -5.07 9.78
CA ALA A 159 -18.30 -4.39 9.63
C ALA A 159 -17.12 -5.35 9.91
N GLU A 160 -17.23 -6.20 10.92
CA GLU A 160 -16.21 -7.19 11.26
C GLU A 160 -16.09 -8.27 10.19
N TYR A 161 -17.23 -8.72 9.63
CA TYR A 161 -17.27 -9.67 8.53
C TYR A 161 -16.60 -9.09 7.27
N LEU A 162 -16.95 -7.87 6.88
CA LEU A 162 -16.34 -7.19 5.73
C LEU A 162 -14.84 -6.96 5.91
N LYS A 163 -14.41 -6.55 7.11
CA LYS A 163 -12.99 -6.44 7.45
C LYS A 163 -12.25 -7.76 7.30
N SER A 164 -12.84 -8.87 7.76
CA SER A 164 -12.25 -10.20 7.63
C SER A 164 -12.10 -10.61 6.16
N ILE A 165 -13.10 -10.36 5.33
CA ILE A 165 -13.02 -10.61 3.88
C ILE A 165 -11.85 -9.82 3.28
N MET A 166 -11.77 -8.51 3.56
CA MET A 166 -10.73 -7.64 3.03
C MET A 166 -9.33 -8.10 3.44
N SER A 167 -9.14 -8.37 4.73
CA SER A 167 -7.85 -8.86 5.23
C SER A 167 -7.45 -10.20 4.59
N THR A 168 -8.41 -11.11 4.40
CA THR A 168 -8.18 -12.39 3.73
C THR A 168 -7.77 -12.19 2.26
N CYS A 169 -8.43 -11.29 1.53
CA CYS A 169 -8.08 -10.99 0.14
C CYS A 169 -6.66 -10.42 0.03
N ILE A 170 -6.31 -9.45 0.87
CA ILE A 170 -4.96 -8.85 0.91
C ILE A 170 -3.90 -9.90 1.25
N ASP A 171 -4.14 -10.72 2.29
CA ASP A 171 -3.19 -11.78 2.70
C ASP A 171 -2.95 -12.83 1.59
N VAL A 172 -3.98 -13.20 0.83
CA VAL A 172 -3.87 -14.15 -0.29
C VAL A 172 -3.09 -13.54 -1.44
N ILE A 173 -3.34 -12.28 -1.77
CA ILE A 173 -2.64 -11.58 -2.85
C ILE A 173 -1.15 -11.46 -2.51
N ASP A 174 -0.79 -11.08 -1.29
CA ASP A 174 0.60 -10.98 -0.83
C ASP A 174 1.37 -12.29 -0.95
N ASN A 175 0.71 -13.41 -0.65
CA ASN A 175 1.36 -14.73 -0.71
C ASN A 175 1.54 -15.27 -2.14
N ASN A 176 0.78 -14.79 -3.12
CA ASN A 176 0.79 -15.32 -4.49
C ASN A 176 1.72 -14.58 -5.47
N TYR A 177 2.19 -13.39 -5.13
CA TYR A 177 2.92 -12.53 -6.08
C TYR A 177 4.46 -12.56 -5.97
N ALA A 178 5.04 -13.32 -5.05
CA ALA A 178 6.49 -13.41 -4.95
C ALA A 178 7.07 -14.36 -6.01
N ALA A 179 7.40 -13.85 -7.20
CA ALA A 179 8.31 -14.55 -8.09
C ALA A 179 9.67 -14.75 -7.39
N ALA A 180 10.38 -15.86 -7.67
CA ALA A 180 11.64 -16.16 -6.99
C ALA A 180 12.69 -15.02 -7.07
N GLY A 181 12.66 -14.22 -8.15
CA GLY A 181 13.51 -13.05 -8.32
C GLY A 181 13.10 -11.85 -7.43
N ASP A 182 11.81 -11.71 -7.15
CA ASP A 182 11.29 -10.66 -6.28
C ASP A 182 11.58 -10.97 -4.82
N ASP A 183 11.45 -12.23 -4.41
CA ASP A 183 11.82 -12.69 -3.05
C ASP A 183 13.30 -12.41 -2.75
N ALA A 184 14.19 -12.66 -3.72
CA ALA A 184 15.62 -12.44 -3.58
C ALA A 184 16.07 -10.97 -3.48
N ARG A 185 15.22 -10.00 -3.80
CA ARG A 185 15.45 -8.55 -3.65
C ARG A 185 14.52 -7.90 -2.64
N THR A 186 13.80 -8.70 -1.84
CA THR A 186 12.87 -8.24 -0.83
C THR A 186 13.49 -8.31 0.56
N ILE A 187 13.38 -7.19 1.28
CA ILE A 187 13.73 -7.10 2.68
C ILE A 187 12.50 -7.46 3.50
N TRP A 188 12.54 -8.62 4.12
CA TRP A 188 11.43 -9.15 4.90
C TRP A 188 11.47 -8.64 6.34
N ILE A 189 10.48 -7.87 6.73
CA ILE A 189 10.40 -7.22 8.04
C ILE A 189 9.43 -8.01 8.93
N SER A 190 9.84 -8.34 10.16
CA SER A 190 8.94 -8.96 11.12
C SER A 190 7.95 -7.93 11.68
N PRO A 191 6.62 -8.17 11.60
CA PRO A 191 5.62 -7.35 12.26
C PRO A 191 5.43 -7.71 13.75
N VAL A 192 6.22 -8.67 14.26
CA VAL A 192 6.15 -9.13 15.65
C VAL A 192 7.03 -8.24 16.53
N ILE A 193 6.45 -7.74 17.61
CA ILE A 193 7.15 -6.98 18.65
C ILE A 193 7.02 -7.68 19.99
N GLY A 194 7.98 -7.45 20.88
CA GLY A 194 8.07 -8.14 22.17
C GLY A 194 8.58 -9.58 22.07
N GLU A 195 8.71 -10.24 23.20
CA GLU A 195 9.25 -11.60 23.29
C GLU A 195 8.37 -12.52 24.13
N GLY A 196 8.45 -13.82 23.88
CA GLY A 196 7.76 -14.86 24.64
C GLY A 196 6.24 -14.66 24.68
N LYS A 197 5.66 -14.69 25.88
CA LYS A 197 4.21 -14.51 26.07
C LYS A 197 3.71 -13.07 25.81
N ALA A 198 4.61 -12.09 25.78
CA ALA A 198 4.29 -10.70 25.47
C ALA A 198 4.45 -10.38 23.96
N ALA A 199 4.83 -11.34 23.14
CA ALA A 199 4.92 -11.16 21.71
C ALA A 199 3.55 -10.82 21.10
N ARG A 200 3.52 -9.73 20.31
CA ARG A 200 2.32 -9.26 19.60
C ARG A 200 2.66 -9.01 18.15
N THR A 201 1.77 -9.46 17.26
CA THR A 201 1.84 -9.11 15.82
C THR A 201 1.05 -7.83 15.58
N ILE A 202 1.69 -6.84 14.99
CA ILE A 202 1.05 -5.58 14.58
C ILE A 202 0.52 -5.73 13.15
N GLY A 203 -0.76 -5.48 12.97
CA GLY A 203 -1.43 -5.51 11.67
C GLY A 203 -1.48 -4.14 11.00
N SER A 204 -1.69 -4.12 9.68
CA SER A 204 -1.82 -2.89 8.87
C SER A 204 -3.01 -2.00 9.28
N THR A 205 -3.95 -2.53 10.05
CA THR A 205 -5.14 -1.82 10.54
C THR A 205 -5.11 -1.51 12.05
N ASP A 206 -3.97 -1.72 12.70
CA ASP A 206 -3.75 -1.39 14.12
C ASP A 206 -3.37 0.10 14.26
N PHE A 207 -4.35 1.00 14.12
CA PHE A 207 -4.13 2.47 14.18
C PHE A 207 -3.83 3.00 15.59
N GLY A 208 -3.94 2.17 16.63
CA GLY A 208 -3.69 2.53 18.02
C GLY A 208 -2.31 2.15 18.54
N ILE A 209 -1.32 1.93 17.67
CA ILE A 209 0.04 1.60 18.11
C ILE A 209 0.66 2.74 18.92
N THR A 210 1.35 2.37 19.99
CA THR A 210 2.09 3.31 20.83
C THR A 210 3.41 3.72 20.17
N GLN A 211 4.01 4.80 20.65
CA GLN A 211 5.32 5.23 20.17
C GLN A 211 6.40 4.15 20.40
N ALA A 212 6.35 3.43 21.51
CA ALA A 212 7.28 2.33 21.79
C ALA A 212 7.12 1.18 20.80
N GLU A 213 5.88 0.81 20.46
CA GLU A 213 5.60 -0.22 19.45
C GLU A 213 6.04 0.23 18.05
N SER A 214 5.81 1.49 17.70
CA SER A 214 6.31 2.07 16.45
C SER A 214 7.84 2.04 16.37
N GLN A 215 8.54 2.37 17.46
CA GLN A 215 9.99 2.29 17.53
C GLN A 215 10.50 0.85 17.38
N ALA A 216 9.83 -0.12 18.01
CA ALA A 216 10.19 -1.54 17.90
C ALA A 216 10.02 -2.05 16.44
N LEU A 217 8.95 -1.65 15.74
CA LEU A 217 8.76 -1.98 14.32
C LEU A 217 9.85 -1.34 13.44
N PHE A 218 10.23 -0.09 13.74
CA PHE A 218 11.32 0.58 13.02
C PHE A 218 12.64 -0.16 13.22
N ASP A 219 12.95 -0.59 14.45
CA ASP A 219 14.15 -1.35 14.75
C ASP A 219 14.17 -2.72 14.07
N ASN A 220 13.02 -3.40 13.98
CA ASN A 220 12.87 -4.63 13.20
C ASN A 220 13.20 -4.39 11.72
N GLY A 221 12.69 -3.29 11.14
CA GLY A 221 12.96 -2.91 9.75
C GLY A 221 14.44 -2.62 9.50
N ARG A 222 15.07 -1.87 10.39
CA ARG A 222 16.51 -1.55 10.34
C ARG A 222 17.35 -2.84 10.41
N GLN A 223 17.08 -3.71 11.36
CA GLN A 223 17.81 -4.97 11.53
C GLN A 223 17.64 -5.89 10.31
N ALA A 224 16.43 -5.97 9.75
CA ALA A 224 16.16 -6.73 8.54
C ALA A 224 16.99 -6.22 7.35
N ALA A 225 17.02 -4.90 7.14
CA ALA A 225 17.79 -4.27 6.07
C ALA A 225 19.31 -4.47 6.26
N GLU A 226 19.85 -4.28 7.47
CA GLU A 226 21.25 -4.52 7.77
C GLU A 226 21.65 -5.98 7.53
N THR A 227 20.78 -6.93 7.91
CA THR A 227 21.02 -8.36 7.69
C THR A 227 21.01 -8.71 6.21
N PHE A 228 20.03 -8.21 5.49
CA PHE A 228 19.91 -8.42 4.04
C PHE A 228 21.13 -7.89 3.28
N LEU A 229 21.54 -6.66 3.55
CA LEU A 229 22.63 -5.99 2.84
C LEU A 229 24.01 -6.61 3.08
N LYS A 230 24.21 -7.39 4.16
CA LYS A 230 25.47 -8.09 4.41
C LYS A 230 25.80 -9.18 3.38
N THR A 231 24.79 -9.79 2.79
CA THR A 231 24.96 -10.96 1.91
C THR A 231 24.43 -10.73 0.50
N TRP A 232 23.69 -9.63 0.28
CA TRP A 232 23.08 -9.35 -1.01
C TRP A 232 24.08 -8.79 -2.02
N ASP A 233 24.13 -9.37 -3.21
CA ASP A 233 25.00 -8.96 -4.31
C ASP A 233 24.20 -8.70 -5.57
N PHE A 234 24.33 -7.49 -6.14
CA PHE A 234 23.57 -7.06 -7.31
C PHE A 234 23.93 -7.86 -8.57
N ALA A 235 25.21 -8.09 -8.81
CA ALA A 235 25.68 -8.80 -10.00
C ALA A 235 25.24 -10.27 -9.97
N ASP A 236 25.23 -10.88 -8.78
CA ASP A 236 24.74 -12.25 -8.60
C ASP A 236 23.22 -12.32 -8.83
N TRP A 237 22.46 -11.36 -8.29
CA TRP A 237 21.03 -11.27 -8.51
C TRP A 237 20.69 -11.06 -9.99
N GLU A 238 21.37 -10.13 -10.70
CA GLU A 238 21.19 -9.92 -12.13
C GLU A 238 21.38 -11.21 -12.93
N ARG A 239 22.47 -11.92 -12.67
CA ARG A 239 22.84 -13.15 -13.36
C ARG A 239 21.79 -14.25 -13.17
N ARG A 240 21.22 -14.37 -11.97
CA ARG A 240 20.29 -15.46 -11.64
C ARG A 240 18.84 -15.18 -12.06
N TYR A 241 18.40 -13.95 -11.97
CA TYR A 241 16.98 -13.61 -12.02
C TYR A 241 16.59 -12.64 -13.12
N ARG A 242 17.43 -11.70 -13.52
CA ARG A 242 17.05 -10.63 -14.45
C ARG A 242 16.61 -11.16 -15.82
N SER A 243 17.24 -12.22 -16.32
CA SER A 243 16.85 -12.86 -17.59
C SER A 243 15.51 -13.64 -17.49
N LYS A 244 15.04 -13.90 -16.28
CA LYS A 244 13.83 -14.70 -16.00
C LYS A 244 12.62 -13.86 -15.64
N ILE A 245 12.80 -12.57 -15.41
CA ILE A 245 11.69 -11.64 -15.13
C ILE A 245 10.94 -11.43 -16.43
N ASN A 246 9.69 -11.90 -16.50
CA ASN A 246 8.80 -11.69 -17.63
C ASN A 246 8.34 -10.22 -17.64
N PHE A 247 9.10 -9.40 -18.33
CA PHE A 247 8.73 -8.02 -18.59
C PHE A 247 7.57 -8.02 -19.60
N GLY A 248 6.38 -7.62 -19.22
CA GLY A 248 5.31 -7.28 -20.16
C GLY A 248 4.09 -8.18 -20.23
N LYS A 249 3.78 -8.94 -19.19
CA LYS A 249 2.47 -9.62 -19.06
C LYS A 249 1.83 -9.29 -17.72
N ARG A 250 1.33 -8.06 -17.58
CA ARG A 250 0.33 -7.72 -16.56
C ARG A 250 -0.62 -6.66 -17.11
#